data_03ebfe58527efd92a9b82a226374a03b
#
_entry.id   03ebfe58527efd92a9b82a226374a03b
#
_cell.length_a   1.000
_cell.length_b   1.000
_cell.length_c   1.000
_cell.angle_alpha   90.00
_cell.angle_beta   90.00
_cell.angle_gamma   90.00
#
_symmetry.space_group_name_H-M   'P 1'
#
loop_
_entity.id
_entity.type
_entity.pdbx_description
1 polymer ?
#
loop_
_entity_poly.entity_id
_entity_poly.type
_entity_poly.pdbx_seq_one_letter_code
_entity_poly.pdbx_strand_id
1 'polypeptide(L)'
;MKRILVVEDDVIICGGVKLFLEKMGYEVETAYSCKEADGCLEHGFDLILLDRNLPDGRGLDYCRELRKSTNVPIIFLTARDTEADMIEGFRAGCDDYIAKPFSVELLYQRIEAVLRRSENALDGVKHERFHYGDMSVDFERMQVY
;
A
#
# COMPACT_ATOMS: atom_id res chain seq x y z
N MET A 1 5.60 -1.44 -17.49
CA MET A 1 5.17 -0.31 -16.63
C MET A 1 4.36 -0.86 -15.48
N LYS A 2 4.71 -0.47 -14.27
CA LYS A 2 4.00 -0.92 -13.08
C LYS A 2 2.67 -0.19 -12.94
N ARG A 3 1.67 -0.88 -12.44
CA ARG A 3 0.31 -0.35 -12.30
C ARG A 3 -0.05 -0.23 -10.83
N ILE A 4 -0.57 0.94 -10.45
CA ILE A 4 -0.93 1.25 -9.07
C ILE A 4 -2.41 1.62 -9.02
N LEU A 5 -3.13 1.04 -8.05
CA LEU A 5 -4.51 1.43 -7.77
C LEU A 5 -4.50 2.34 -6.53
N VAL A 6 -5.12 3.51 -6.65
CA VAL A 6 -5.25 4.43 -5.53
C VAL A 6 -6.71 4.43 -5.07
N VAL A 7 -6.94 3.97 -3.84
CA VAL A 7 -8.29 3.90 -3.27
C VAL A 7 -8.39 4.98 -2.18
N GLU A 8 -8.98 6.11 -2.54
CA GLU A 8 -8.99 7.31 -1.71
C GLU A 8 -10.19 8.17 -2.11
N ASP A 9 -11.06 8.51 -1.15
CA ASP A 9 -12.26 9.27 -1.47
C ASP A 9 -12.04 10.79 -1.54
N ASP A 10 -10.91 11.27 -1.05
CA ASP A 10 -10.56 12.70 -1.19
C ASP A 10 -10.07 12.95 -2.61
N VAL A 11 -10.90 13.61 -3.41
CA VAL A 11 -10.65 13.81 -4.83
C VAL A 11 -9.35 14.58 -5.08
N ILE A 12 -9.05 15.54 -4.20
CA ILE A 12 -7.84 16.37 -4.36
C ILE A 12 -6.59 15.52 -4.12
N ILE A 13 -6.58 14.75 -3.02
CA ILE A 13 -5.45 13.88 -2.71
C ILE A 13 -5.29 12.84 -3.81
N CYS A 14 -6.38 12.20 -4.19
CA CYS A 14 -6.37 11.15 -5.20
C CYS A 14 -5.81 11.67 -6.52
N GLY A 15 -6.29 12.84 -6.96
CA GLY A 15 -5.83 13.44 -8.21
C GLY A 15 -4.37 13.85 -8.17
N GLY A 16 -3.94 14.41 -7.04
CA GLY A 16 -2.54 14.82 -6.89
C GLY A 16 -1.59 13.65 -6.90
N VAL A 17 -1.96 12.58 -6.19
CA VAL A 17 -1.15 11.36 -6.15
C VAL A 17 -1.07 10.75 -7.54
N LYS A 18 -2.21 10.66 -8.22
CA LYS A 18 -2.24 10.10 -9.57
C LYS A 18 -1.31 10.87 -10.51
N LEU A 19 -1.44 12.20 -10.51
CA LEU A 19 -0.64 13.03 -11.40
C LEU A 19 0.85 12.85 -11.13
N PHE A 20 1.23 12.86 -9.87
CA PHE A 20 2.62 12.69 -9.51
C PHE A 20 3.16 11.33 -9.93
N LEU A 21 2.43 10.26 -9.63
CA LEU A 21 2.90 8.92 -9.94
C LEU A 21 2.97 8.67 -11.43
N GLU A 22 2.05 9.24 -12.19
CA GLU A 22 2.11 9.12 -13.65
C GLU A 22 3.36 9.81 -14.20
N LYS A 23 3.73 10.93 -13.61
CA LYS A 23 4.98 11.60 -14.01
C LYS A 23 6.20 10.74 -13.71
N MET A 24 6.11 9.90 -12.69
CA MET A 24 7.22 9.02 -12.32
C MET A 24 7.23 7.73 -13.12
N GLY A 25 6.32 7.57 -14.06
CA GLY A 25 6.34 6.44 -14.96
C GLY A 25 5.39 5.30 -14.61
N TYR A 26 4.50 5.51 -13.63
CA TYR A 26 3.52 4.48 -13.28
C TYR A 26 2.22 4.65 -14.05
N GLU A 27 1.53 3.55 -14.25
CA GLU A 27 0.14 3.57 -14.70
C GLU A 27 -0.73 3.61 -13.46
N VAL A 28 -1.70 4.53 -13.40
CA VAL A 28 -2.48 4.71 -12.17
C VAL A 28 -3.97 4.67 -12.48
N GLU A 29 -4.68 3.84 -11.71
CA GLU A 29 -6.14 3.86 -11.68
C GLU A 29 -6.59 4.36 -10.33
N THR A 30 -7.74 5.02 -10.28
CA THR A 30 -8.26 5.56 -9.03
C THR A 30 -9.63 4.98 -8.73
N ALA A 31 -9.91 4.82 -7.44
CA ALA A 31 -11.22 4.41 -6.96
C ALA A 31 -11.53 5.23 -5.72
N TYR A 32 -12.77 5.68 -5.59
CA TYR A 32 -13.15 6.54 -4.47
C TYR A 32 -13.88 5.78 -3.37
N SER A 33 -14.00 4.47 -3.52
CA SER A 33 -14.72 3.62 -2.57
C SER A 33 -14.24 2.18 -2.73
N CYS A 34 -14.59 1.34 -1.76
CA CYS A 34 -14.27 -0.09 -1.85
C CYS A 34 -14.97 -0.73 -3.05
N LYS A 35 -16.20 -0.32 -3.29
CA LYS A 35 -16.98 -0.86 -4.41
C LYS A 35 -16.32 -0.55 -5.74
N GLU A 36 -15.86 0.70 -5.92
CA GLU A 36 -15.16 1.06 -7.14
C GLU A 36 -13.85 0.29 -7.28
N ALA A 37 -13.15 0.11 -6.16
CA ALA A 37 -11.91 -0.64 -6.20
C ALA A 37 -12.14 -2.08 -6.64
N ASP A 38 -13.21 -2.70 -6.17
CA ASP A 38 -13.55 -4.06 -6.59
C ASP A 38 -13.72 -4.15 -8.10
N GLY A 39 -14.33 -3.13 -8.70
CA GLY A 39 -14.51 -3.08 -10.14
C GLY A 39 -13.21 -2.97 -10.93
N CYS A 40 -12.14 -2.54 -10.26
CA CYS A 40 -10.83 -2.37 -10.92
C CYS A 40 -9.92 -3.57 -10.75
N LEU A 41 -10.19 -4.44 -9.77
CA LEU A 41 -9.23 -5.47 -9.37
C LEU A 41 -8.87 -6.43 -10.50
N GLU A 42 -9.79 -6.72 -11.39
CA GLU A 42 -9.51 -7.65 -12.47
C GLU A 42 -8.51 -7.09 -13.50
N HIS A 43 -8.25 -5.79 -13.45
CA HIS A 43 -7.27 -5.17 -14.34
C HIS A 43 -5.84 -5.55 -13.98
N GLY A 44 -5.62 -6.01 -12.76
CA GLY A 44 -4.28 -6.39 -12.28
C GLY A 44 -3.46 -5.20 -11.85
N PHE A 45 -2.91 -5.28 -10.64
CA PHE A 45 -2.11 -4.18 -10.09
C PHE A 45 -0.86 -4.73 -9.43
N ASP A 46 0.19 -3.91 -9.43
CA ASP A 46 1.45 -4.23 -8.77
C ASP A 46 1.47 -3.70 -7.34
N LEU A 47 0.60 -2.74 -7.03
CA LEU A 47 0.54 -2.14 -5.71
C LEU A 47 -0.78 -1.40 -5.53
N ILE A 48 -1.31 -1.41 -4.32
CA ILE A 48 -2.53 -0.67 -3.97
C ILE A 48 -2.23 0.32 -2.86
N LEU A 49 -2.58 1.59 -3.07
CA LEU A 49 -2.59 2.60 -2.03
C LEU A 49 -4.02 2.67 -1.50
N LEU A 50 -4.18 2.51 -0.19
CA LEU A 50 -5.51 2.30 0.38
C LEU A 50 -5.73 3.18 1.60
N ASP A 51 -6.78 3.99 1.59
CA ASP A 51 -7.16 4.75 2.77
C ASP A 51 -7.94 3.87 3.74
N ARG A 52 -7.79 4.12 5.03
CA ARG A 52 -8.54 3.38 6.04
C ARG A 52 -9.98 3.82 6.17
N ASN A 53 -10.29 5.07 5.82
CA ASN A 53 -11.63 5.62 5.96
C ASN A 53 -12.23 5.87 4.59
N LEU A 54 -13.09 4.97 4.14
CA LEU A 54 -13.75 5.08 2.85
C LEU A 54 -15.25 5.21 3.06
N PRO A 55 -15.99 5.78 2.11
CA PRO A 55 -17.40 6.07 2.33
C PRO A 55 -18.27 4.83 2.51
N ASP A 56 -17.87 3.71 1.95
CA ASP A 56 -18.66 2.48 1.98
C ASP A 56 -18.03 1.37 2.82
N GLY A 57 -17.01 1.69 3.62
CA GLY A 57 -16.42 0.67 4.46
C GLY A 57 -15.07 1.09 5.01
N ARG A 58 -14.54 0.26 5.90
CA ARG A 58 -13.23 0.52 6.47
C ARG A 58 -12.15 -0.13 5.60
N GLY A 59 -11.13 0.67 5.28
CA GLY A 59 -10.01 0.16 4.48
C GLY A 59 -9.33 -1.02 5.16
N LEU A 60 -9.31 -1.02 6.50
CA LEU A 60 -8.72 -2.13 7.25
C LEU A 60 -9.42 -3.46 6.91
N ASP A 61 -10.75 -3.45 6.91
CA ASP A 61 -11.52 -4.64 6.57
C ASP A 61 -11.33 -5.02 5.11
N TYR A 62 -11.24 -4.02 4.25
CA TYR A 62 -11.02 -4.25 2.84
C TYR A 62 -9.65 -4.91 2.60
N CYS A 63 -8.64 -4.47 3.33
CA CYS A 63 -7.32 -5.07 3.25
C CYS A 63 -7.37 -6.55 3.64
N ARG A 64 -8.09 -6.87 4.72
CA ARG A 64 -8.26 -8.27 5.14
C ARG A 64 -8.94 -9.10 4.07
N GLU A 65 -9.95 -8.53 3.42
CA GLU A 65 -10.64 -9.23 2.34
C GLU A 65 -9.71 -9.49 1.16
N LEU A 66 -8.93 -8.48 0.78
CA LEU A 66 -7.98 -8.63 -0.32
C LEU A 66 -6.97 -9.72 -0.02
N ARG A 67 -6.52 -9.82 1.21
CA ARG A 67 -5.51 -10.80 1.58
C ARG A 67 -6.00 -12.24 1.47
N LYS A 68 -7.30 -12.46 1.43
CA LYS A 68 -7.83 -13.80 1.22
C LYS A 68 -7.59 -14.32 -0.20
N SER A 69 -7.40 -13.41 -1.15
CA SER A 69 -7.31 -13.80 -2.56
C SER A 69 -6.04 -13.31 -3.26
N THR A 70 -5.27 -12.42 -2.66
CA THR A 70 -4.10 -11.85 -3.34
C THR A 70 -3.03 -11.44 -2.35
N ASN A 71 -1.77 -11.46 -2.83
CA ASN A 71 -0.62 -10.97 -2.08
C ASN A 71 -0.12 -9.64 -2.63
N VAL A 72 -0.94 -8.94 -3.42
CA VAL A 72 -0.52 -7.66 -3.97
C VAL A 72 -0.08 -6.71 -2.86
N PRO A 73 1.05 -6.01 -3.02
CA PRO A 73 1.48 -5.07 -1.98
C PRO A 73 0.45 -3.98 -1.72
N ILE A 74 0.22 -3.69 -0.44
CA ILE A 74 -0.74 -2.68 0.00
C ILE A 74 -0.03 -1.70 0.92
N ILE A 75 -0.17 -0.41 0.64
CA ILE A 75 0.31 0.67 1.52
C ILE A 75 -0.91 1.45 1.98
N PHE A 76 -1.09 1.56 3.30
CA PHE A 76 -2.15 2.43 3.83
C PHE A 76 -1.72 3.88 3.75
N LEU A 77 -2.64 4.73 3.36
CA LEU A 77 -2.42 6.16 3.15
C LEU A 77 -3.53 6.89 3.90
N THR A 78 -3.27 7.32 5.14
CA THR A 78 -4.38 7.67 6.00
C THR A 78 -3.98 8.67 7.09
N ALA A 79 -4.99 9.39 7.63
CA ALA A 79 -4.80 10.28 8.76
C ALA A 79 -4.71 9.52 10.10
N ARG A 80 -5.01 8.22 10.11
CA ARG A 80 -4.92 7.42 11.34
C ARG A 80 -3.47 7.00 11.55
N ASP A 81 -2.81 7.66 12.48
CA ASP A 81 -1.38 7.52 12.61
C ASP A 81 -0.88 7.15 14.00
N THR A 82 -1.77 6.67 14.89
CA THR A 82 -1.31 6.20 16.18
C THR A 82 -0.60 4.87 16.04
N GLU A 83 0.21 4.53 17.02
CA GLU A 83 0.89 3.24 17.02
C GLU A 83 -0.12 2.09 16.95
N ALA A 84 -1.22 2.20 17.68
CA ALA A 84 -2.27 1.17 17.65
C ALA A 84 -2.86 1.03 16.25
N ASP A 85 -3.10 2.15 15.57
CA ASP A 85 -3.61 2.12 14.20
C ASP A 85 -2.65 1.42 13.26
N MET A 86 -1.36 1.70 13.39
CA MET A 86 -0.34 1.09 12.55
C MET A 86 -0.23 -0.41 12.78
N ILE A 87 -0.27 -0.82 14.06
CA ILE A 87 -0.24 -2.24 14.39
C ILE A 87 -1.42 -2.96 13.76
N GLU A 88 -2.62 -2.37 13.86
CA GLU A 88 -3.80 -2.96 13.22
C GLU A 88 -3.61 -3.10 11.72
N GLY A 89 -3.04 -2.08 11.08
CA GLY A 89 -2.80 -2.12 9.64
C GLY A 89 -1.88 -3.25 9.24
N PHE A 90 -0.78 -3.41 9.95
CA PHE A 90 0.17 -4.47 9.64
C PHE A 90 -0.43 -5.84 9.93
N ARG A 91 -1.24 -5.97 10.98
CA ARG A 91 -1.93 -7.22 11.25
C ARG A 91 -2.95 -7.57 10.19
N ALA A 92 -3.55 -6.56 9.57
CA ALA A 92 -4.49 -6.78 8.47
C ALA A 92 -3.78 -7.21 7.19
N GLY A 93 -2.46 -7.05 7.14
CA GLY A 93 -1.65 -7.53 6.04
C GLY A 93 -1.09 -6.47 5.11
N CYS A 94 -1.05 -5.20 5.55
CA CYS A 94 -0.43 -4.17 4.70
C CYS A 94 1.09 -4.30 4.74
N ASP A 95 1.72 -3.75 3.72
CA ASP A 95 3.18 -3.81 3.57
C ASP A 95 3.86 -2.55 4.08
N ASP A 96 3.14 -1.44 4.14
CA ASP A 96 3.66 -0.20 4.69
C ASP A 96 2.49 0.71 5.05
N TYR A 97 2.80 1.80 5.73
CA TYR A 97 1.79 2.68 6.32
C TYR A 97 2.32 4.11 6.26
N ILE A 98 1.58 4.99 5.61
CA ILE A 98 1.99 6.39 5.46
C ILE A 98 0.91 7.29 6.03
N ALA A 99 1.29 8.15 6.99
CA ALA A 99 0.37 9.05 7.66
C ALA A 99 0.18 10.33 6.84
N LYS A 100 -1.04 10.83 6.81
CA LYS A 100 -1.35 12.13 6.22
C LYS A 100 -1.14 13.20 7.27
N PRO A 101 -0.64 14.36 6.92
CA PRO A 101 -0.19 14.76 5.59
C PRO A 101 1.18 14.16 5.27
N PHE A 102 1.43 13.90 4.02
CA PHE A 102 2.70 13.28 3.58
C PHE A 102 3.25 14.05 2.38
N SER A 103 4.53 13.86 2.11
CA SER A 103 5.11 14.41 0.90
C SER A 103 5.03 13.35 -0.20
N VAL A 104 4.82 13.80 -1.44
CA VAL A 104 4.78 12.86 -2.56
C VAL A 104 6.15 12.22 -2.77
N GLU A 105 7.22 12.92 -2.39
CA GLU A 105 8.57 12.39 -2.46
C GLU A 105 8.71 11.16 -1.55
N LEU A 106 8.24 11.27 -0.30
CA LEU A 106 8.28 10.16 0.64
C LEU A 106 7.42 9.00 0.14
N LEU A 107 6.24 9.33 -0.36
CA LEU A 107 5.34 8.30 -0.91
C LEU A 107 6.03 7.53 -2.02
N TYR A 108 6.69 8.24 -2.94
CA TYR A 108 7.39 7.61 -4.04
C TYR A 108 8.48 6.66 -3.54
N GLN A 109 9.26 7.10 -2.56
CA GLN A 109 10.34 6.26 -2.01
C GLN A 109 9.78 5.01 -1.35
N ARG A 110 8.65 5.13 -0.66
CA ARG A 110 8.01 3.97 -0.02
C ARG A 110 7.49 3.00 -1.05
N ILE A 111 6.86 3.52 -2.12
CA ILE A 111 6.36 2.67 -3.20
C ILE A 111 7.52 1.90 -3.84
N GLU A 112 8.61 2.60 -4.14
CA GLU A 112 9.78 1.95 -4.74
C GLU A 112 10.34 0.87 -3.84
N ALA A 113 10.42 1.14 -2.53
CA ALA A 113 10.94 0.17 -1.58
C ALA A 113 10.06 -1.06 -1.49
N VAL A 114 8.74 -0.86 -1.46
CA VAL A 114 7.80 -1.98 -1.35
C VAL A 114 7.82 -2.82 -2.63
N LEU A 115 7.84 -2.17 -3.79
CA LEU A 115 7.90 -2.89 -5.06
C LEU A 115 9.19 -3.69 -5.18
N ARG A 116 10.29 -3.12 -4.74
CA ARG A 116 11.59 -3.79 -4.77
C ARG A 116 11.58 -5.02 -3.88
N ARG A 117 10.99 -4.92 -2.69
CA ARG A 117 10.87 -6.06 -1.78
C ARG A 117 9.99 -7.16 -2.36
N SER A 118 8.91 -6.77 -3.01
CA SER A 118 8.00 -7.72 -3.64
C SER A 118 8.70 -8.51 -4.74
N GLU A 119 9.48 -7.83 -5.55
CA GLU A 119 10.26 -8.48 -6.61
C GLU A 119 11.31 -9.42 -6.02
N ASN A 120 11.99 -8.96 -4.98
CA ASN A 120 13.00 -9.77 -4.30
C ASN A 120 12.38 -10.99 -3.65
N ALA A 121 11.15 -10.87 -3.15
CA ALA A 121 10.48 -12.01 -2.54
C ALA A 121 10.17 -13.10 -3.57
N LEU A 122 9.84 -12.71 -4.80
CA LEU A 122 9.63 -13.68 -5.87
C LEU A 122 10.92 -14.41 -6.21
N ASP A 123 12.01 -13.66 -6.32
CA ASP A 123 13.32 -14.24 -6.54
C ASP A 123 13.83 -14.95 -5.29
N GLY A 124 13.55 -14.33 -4.15
CA GLY A 124 14.10 -14.75 -2.89
C GLY A 124 13.39 -15.94 -2.27
N VAL A 125 12.36 -16.42 -2.89
CA VAL A 125 11.69 -17.64 -2.43
C VAL A 125 12.70 -18.77 -2.27
N LYS A 126 13.79 -18.62 -2.92
CA LYS A 126 14.89 -19.56 -2.83
C LYS A 126 15.70 -19.40 -1.57
N HIS A 127 15.56 -18.34 -0.89
CA HIS A 127 16.32 -18.10 0.29
C HIS A 127 15.60 -18.45 1.53
N GLU A 128 15.17 -18.26 2.14
CA GLU A 128 14.60 -18.17 3.21
C GLU A 128 14.31 -17.42 4.15
N ARG A 129 14.37 -16.59 4.33
CA ARG A 129 13.95 -15.88 4.95
C ARG A 129 13.75 -15.31 5.89
N PHE A 130 13.69 -14.70 5.89
CA PHE A 130 13.48 -14.14 6.32
C PHE A 130 13.35 -13.61 7.40
N HIS A 131 13.45 -13.30 7.54
CA HIS A 131 13.32 -12.93 8.00
C HIS A 131 13.24 -12.34 8.88
N TYR A 132 13.30 -12.08 9.25
CA TYR A 132 13.22 -11.72 9.55
C TYR A 132 13.39 -11.30 10.22
N GLY A 133 13.38 -11.36 10.52
CA GLY A 133 13.66 -11.05 10.59
C GLY A 133 13.77 -10.36 11.11
N ASP A 134 13.92 -10.29 10.93
CA ASP A 134 14.08 -9.91 10.84
C ASP A 134 13.81 -9.23 11.07
N MET A 135 13.66 -9.10 11.13
CA MET A 135 13.43 -8.68 10.75
C MET A 135 13.47 -8.14 10.93
N SER A 136 13.63 -8.04 11.10
CA SER A 136 13.68 -7.81 10.74
C SER A 136 13.67 -7.14 10.90
N VAL A 137 13.81 -6.78 11.15
CA VAL A 137 13.79 -6.42 10.72
C VAL A 137 13.65 -5.74 11.02
N ASP A 138 13.82 -5.41 11.17
CA ASP A 138 13.65 -5.02 10.89
C ASP A 138 13.32 -4.47 11.56
N PHE A 139 13.32 -4.32 11.99
CA PHE A 139 12.86 -4.03 11.98
C PHE A 139 13.34 -3.47 12.54
N GLU A 140 13.60 -3.22 12.59
CA GLU A 140 13.91 -2.89 12.39
C GLU A 140 14.17 -2.14 12.35
N ARG A 141 14.21 -1.70 12.52
CA ARG A 141 14.11 -1.06 11.90
C ARG A 141 13.75 -0.55 12.20
N MET A 142 13.43 -0.40 12.15
CA MET A 142 12.81 -0.06 11.80
C MET A 142 12.64 0.56 12.11
N GLN A 143 12.52 0.96 12.11
CA GLN A 143 12.21 1.36 11.83
C GLN A 143 12.20 1.82 11.73
N VAL A 144 12.23 2.25 11.77
CA VAL A 144 11.99 2.37 11.17
C VAL A 144 11.90 2.73 11.20
N TYR A 145 11.98 3.11 11.26
CA TYR A 145 11.71 3.17 10.59
C TYR A 145 11.72 3.57 10.66
#